data_6f9804ce091d4a8e0fffa29e70f15c19
#
_entry.id   6f9804ce091d4a8e0fffa29e70f15c19
#
_cell.length_a   1.000
_cell.length_b   1.000
_cell.length_c   1.000
_cell.angle_alpha   90.00
_cell.angle_beta   90.00
_cell.angle_gamma   90.00
#
_symmetry.space_group_name_H-M   'P 1'
#
loop_
_entity.id
_entity.type
_entity.pdbx_description
1 polymer ?
#
loop_
_entity_poly.entity_id
_entity_poly.type
_entity_poly.pdbx_seq_one_letter_code
_entity_poly.pdbx_strand_id
1 'polypeptide(L)'
;LTEGQRRAYADRAEHMGDPDFWDVPISMLTSKNYAENRIKNINLDVPPPSSDISASKKVFYQTDETTHYSVVDSWGNAVSVTTTINLNYGNGCVVEGAGFFLNNEMDDFSSKPGVPX
;
A
#
# COMPACT_ATOMS: atom_id res chain seq x y z
N LEU A 1 -9.80 -0.08 15.08
CA LEU A 1 -8.70 0.20 14.14
C LEU A 1 -8.77 -0.75 12.94
N THR A 2 -8.73 -2.07 13.13
CA THR A 2 -8.72 -3.09 12.07
C THR A 2 -9.84 -2.91 11.05
N GLU A 3 -11.07 -2.67 11.52
CA GLU A 3 -12.24 -2.51 10.63
C GLU A 3 -12.12 -1.25 9.75
N GLY A 4 -11.53 -0.19 10.26
CA GLY A 4 -11.24 1.01 9.47
C GLY A 4 -10.20 0.72 8.39
N GLN A 5 -9.13 0.02 8.78
CA GLN A 5 -8.08 -0.37 7.83
C GLN A 5 -8.60 -1.27 6.71
N ARG A 6 -9.43 -2.27 7.05
CA ARG A 6 -10.02 -3.19 6.05
C ARG A 6 -10.78 -2.41 4.97
N ARG A 7 -11.56 -1.38 5.38
CA ARG A 7 -12.32 -0.54 4.44
C ARG A 7 -11.40 0.36 3.62
N ALA A 8 -10.39 0.94 4.27
CA ALA A 8 -9.40 1.78 3.58
C ALA A 8 -8.64 0.98 2.51
N TYR A 9 -8.24 -0.26 2.82
CA TYR A 9 -7.57 -1.12 1.85
C TYR A 9 -8.50 -1.54 0.70
N ALA A 10 -9.79 -1.75 1.00
CA ALA A 10 -10.77 -2.02 -0.06
C ALA A 10 -10.91 -0.81 -0.99
N ASP A 11 -10.98 0.40 -0.43
CA ASP A 11 -11.06 1.63 -1.21
C ASP A 11 -9.77 1.86 -2.01
N ARG A 12 -8.61 1.58 -1.40
CA ARG A 12 -7.32 1.66 -2.08
C ARG A 12 -7.30 0.77 -3.33
N ALA A 13 -7.73 -0.48 -3.17
CA ALA A 13 -7.69 -1.46 -4.27
C ALA A 13 -8.63 -1.09 -5.43
N GLU A 14 -9.71 -0.36 -5.15
CA GLU A 14 -10.71 0.00 -6.15
C GLU A 14 -10.42 1.36 -6.81
N HIS A 15 -9.91 2.32 -6.04
CA HIS A 15 -9.88 3.72 -6.45
C HIS A 15 -8.48 4.30 -6.67
N MET A 16 -7.45 3.72 -6.03
CA MET A 16 -6.11 4.31 -6.07
C MET A 16 -5.32 3.86 -7.30
N GLY A 17 -4.62 4.80 -7.89
CA GLY A 17 -3.75 4.57 -9.03
C GLY A 17 -2.95 5.84 -9.30
N ASP A 18 -2.16 5.82 -10.35
CA ASP A 18 -1.42 7.01 -10.79
C ASP A 18 -2.43 8.02 -11.38
N PRO A 19 -2.56 9.22 -10.79
CA PRO A 19 -3.57 10.18 -11.24
C PRO A 19 -3.37 10.71 -12.67
N ASP A 20 -2.19 10.51 -13.25
CA ASP A 20 -1.96 10.86 -14.66
C ASP A 20 -2.65 9.89 -15.61
N PHE A 21 -3.02 8.69 -15.14
CA PHE A 21 -3.59 7.62 -15.96
C PHE A 21 -4.90 7.06 -15.42
N TRP A 22 -5.28 7.43 -14.19
CA TRP A 22 -6.47 6.93 -13.52
C TRP A 22 -7.19 8.05 -12.79
N ASP A 23 -8.51 8.14 -12.96
CA ASP A 23 -9.32 9.17 -12.29
C ASP A 23 -9.55 8.80 -10.82
N VAL A 24 -8.60 9.20 -9.97
CA VAL A 24 -8.68 8.96 -8.53
C VAL A 24 -9.68 9.95 -7.92
N PRO A 25 -10.78 9.49 -7.30
CA PRO A 25 -11.81 10.39 -6.73
C PRO A 25 -11.38 10.97 -5.39
N ILE A 26 -10.32 11.80 -5.39
CA ILE A 26 -9.69 12.34 -4.17
C ILE A 26 -10.70 13.08 -3.30
N SER A 27 -11.51 13.94 -3.90
CA SER A 27 -12.51 14.74 -3.17
C SER A 27 -13.53 13.87 -2.43
N MET A 28 -13.91 12.74 -3.03
CA MET A 28 -14.79 11.77 -2.40
C MET A 28 -14.08 11.06 -1.23
N LEU A 29 -12.92 10.49 -1.51
CA LEU A 29 -12.18 9.65 -0.56
C LEU A 29 -11.75 10.41 0.70
N THR A 30 -11.47 11.73 0.57
CA THR A 30 -11.05 12.57 1.70
C THR A 30 -12.20 13.26 2.42
N SER A 31 -13.45 13.06 1.97
CA SER A 31 -14.59 13.74 2.58
C SER A 31 -15.05 13.07 3.87
N LYS A 32 -15.48 13.88 4.84
CA LYS A 32 -16.05 13.37 6.10
C LYS A 32 -17.31 12.54 5.85
N ASN A 33 -18.14 12.98 4.93
CA ASN A 33 -19.39 12.29 4.58
C ASN A 33 -19.11 10.87 4.10
N TYR A 34 -18.09 10.71 3.24
CA TYR A 34 -17.69 9.38 2.78
C TYR A 34 -17.21 8.51 3.96
N ALA A 35 -16.32 9.06 4.79
CA ALA A 35 -15.80 8.32 5.95
C ALA A 35 -16.93 7.89 6.91
N GLU A 36 -17.86 8.78 7.19
CA GLU A 36 -19.03 8.49 8.04
C GLU A 36 -19.89 7.36 7.45
N ASN A 37 -20.09 7.38 6.15
CA ASN A 37 -20.85 6.33 5.47
C ASN A 37 -20.11 4.99 5.50
N ARG A 38 -18.78 5.01 5.32
CA ARG A 38 -17.96 3.79 5.31
C ARG A 38 -17.93 3.07 6.66
N ILE A 39 -18.12 3.80 7.77
CA ILE A 39 -18.06 3.20 9.11
C ILE A 39 -19.44 2.81 9.67
N LYS A 40 -20.54 3.18 9.02
CA LYS A 40 -21.91 2.93 9.52
C LYS A 40 -22.19 1.46 9.83
N ASN A 41 -21.63 0.55 9.05
CA ASN A 41 -21.86 -0.88 9.21
C ASN A 41 -20.79 -1.59 10.03
N ILE A 42 -19.94 -0.84 10.75
CA ILE A 42 -18.98 -1.47 11.66
C ILE A 42 -19.72 -1.95 12.89
N ASN A 43 -19.65 -3.26 13.12
CA ASN A 43 -20.14 -3.88 14.34
C ASN A 43 -18.92 -4.19 15.20
N LEU A 44 -18.88 -3.66 16.43
CA LEU A 44 -17.74 -3.84 17.32
C LEU A 44 -17.70 -5.23 17.98
N ASP A 45 -18.84 -5.89 18.04
CA ASP A 45 -18.95 -7.21 18.69
C ASP A 45 -18.71 -8.36 17.70
N VAL A 46 -19.24 -8.20 16.48
CA VAL A 46 -19.13 -9.25 15.46
C VAL A 46 -18.69 -8.59 14.14
N PRO A 47 -17.40 -8.69 13.80
CA PRO A 47 -16.95 -8.10 12.54
C PRO A 47 -17.58 -8.81 11.34
N PRO A 48 -18.00 -8.06 10.31
CA PRO A 48 -18.58 -8.68 9.13
C PRO A 48 -17.52 -9.52 8.38
N PRO A 49 -17.95 -10.57 7.67
CA PRO A 49 -17.00 -11.34 6.85
C PRO A 49 -16.40 -10.44 5.76
N SER A 50 -15.19 -10.78 5.33
CA SER A 50 -14.45 -9.98 4.35
C SER A 50 -15.17 -9.88 3.01
N SER A 51 -15.99 -10.87 2.67
CA SER A 51 -16.84 -10.85 1.47
C SER A 51 -17.82 -9.67 1.44
N ASP A 52 -18.21 -9.18 2.61
CA ASP A 52 -19.22 -8.12 2.73
C ASP A 52 -18.58 -6.72 2.71
N ILE A 53 -17.24 -6.67 2.79
CA ILE A 53 -16.49 -5.43 2.66
C ILE A 53 -15.97 -5.43 1.22
N SER A 54 -16.84 -4.98 0.32
CA SER A 54 -16.57 -5.07 -1.10
C SER A 54 -15.36 -4.26 -1.54
N ALA A 55 -14.61 -4.77 -2.27
CA ALA A 55 -13.91 -4.59 -3.52
C ALA A 55 -12.83 -5.60 -3.64
N SER A 56 -12.13 -6.00 -4.17
CA SER A 56 -11.14 -6.95 -4.60
C SER A 56 -10.97 -8.18 -3.71
N LYS A 57 -11.08 -9.31 -4.35
CA LYS A 57 -10.83 -10.64 -3.79
C LYS A 57 -9.33 -10.93 -3.56
N LYS A 58 -8.47 -9.94 -3.77
CA LYS A 58 -7.04 -10.13 -3.55
C LYS A 58 -6.68 -9.65 -2.15
N VAL A 59 -6.35 -10.61 -1.30
CA VAL A 59 -5.71 -10.31 -0.02
C VAL A 59 -4.25 -9.98 -0.35
N PHE A 60 -3.90 -8.72 -0.29
CA PHE A 60 -2.50 -8.35 -0.37
C PHE A 60 -1.86 -8.68 0.97
N TYR A 61 -0.98 -9.66 0.98
CA TYR A 61 -0.10 -9.87 2.10
C TYR A 61 0.98 -8.80 2.00
N GLN A 62 0.88 -7.81 2.87
CA GLN A 62 1.95 -6.84 3.02
C GLN A 62 3.08 -7.57 3.75
N THR A 63 4.17 -7.81 3.09
CA THR A 63 5.35 -8.39 3.69
C THR A 63 6.14 -7.30 4.42
N ASP A 64 6.67 -7.61 5.60
CA ASP A 64 7.49 -6.69 6.40
C ASP A 64 8.93 -6.69 5.87
N GLU A 65 9.10 -6.33 4.59
CA GLU A 65 10.37 -6.45 3.88
C GLU A 65 11.11 -5.11 3.73
N THR A 66 10.78 -4.16 4.60
CA THR A 66 11.32 -2.80 4.56
C THR A 66 12.32 -2.61 5.70
N THR A 67 13.42 -1.91 5.41
CA THR A 67 14.47 -1.59 6.37
C THR A 67 14.44 -0.09 6.70
N HIS A 68 14.58 0.23 7.98
CA HIS A 68 14.72 1.60 8.45
C HIS A 68 16.02 1.72 9.24
N TYR A 69 16.79 2.80 8.97
CA TYR A 69 18.00 3.08 9.74
C TYR A 69 18.20 4.58 9.88
N SER A 70 18.91 4.96 10.93
CA SER A 70 19.27 6.36 11.19
C SER A 70 20.77 6.45 11.42
N VAL A 71 21.38 7.51 10.91
CA VAL A 71 22.81 7.75 11.01
C VAL A 71 23.03 9.18 11.50
N VAL A 72 23.97 9.33 12.43
CA VAL A 72 24.42 10.66 12.89
C VAL A 72 25.93 10.71 12.74
N ASP A 73 26.44 11.76 12.11
CA ASP A 73 27.87 11.93 11.93
C ASP A 73 28.51 12.70 13.12
N SER A 74 29.84 12.85 13.08
CA SER A 74 30.59 13.52 14.14
C SER A 74 30.32 15.04 14.24
N TRP A 75 29.70 15.62 13.23
CA TRP A 75 29.33 17.04 13.23
C TRP A 75 27.86 17.27 13.69
N GLY A 76 27.15 16.20 14.01
CA GLY A 76 25.75 16.29 14.44
C GLY A 76 24.72 16.31 13.32
N ASN A 77 25.14 16.10 12.08
CA ASN A 77 24.18 15.92 10.98
C ASN A 77 23.49 14.58 11.15
N ALA A 78 22.18 14.55 10.97
CA ALA A 78 21.38 13.35 11.14
C ALA A 78 20.58 13.05 9.88
N VAL A 79 20.51 11.77 9.53
CA VAL A 79 19.67 11.30 8.42
C VAL A 79 18.91 10.06 8.88
N SER A 80 17.67 9.97 8.46
CA SER A 80 16.78 8.84 8.73
C SER A 80 16.24 8.33 7.39
N VAL A 81 16.44 7.04 7.11
CA VAL A 81 16.16 6.46 5.80
C VAL A 81 15.27 5.23 5.98
N THR A 82 14.19 5.20 5.25
CA THR A 82 13.39 3.98 5.05
C THR A 82 13.61 3.53 3.61
N THR A 83 14.02 2.31 3.40
CA THR A 83 14.34 1.79 2.08
C THR A 83 13.79 0.37 1.90
N THR A 84 13.38 0.07 0.69
CA THR A 84 12.88 -1.26 0.33
C THR A 84 13.21 -1.55 -1.13
N ILE A 85 13.25 -2.83 -1.46
CA ILE A 85 13.25 -3.31 -2.85
C ILE A 85 11.95 -4.11 -3.11
N ASN A 86 10.95 -3.89 -2.27
CA ASN A 86 9.64 -4.50 -2.22
C ASN A 86 9.70 -5.92 -1.61
N LEU A 87 10.02 -6.95 -2.37
CA LEU A 87 10.19 -8.31 -1.82
C LEU A 87 11.63 -8.56 -1.36
N ASN A 88 11.84 -9.61 -0.54
CA ASN A 88 13.13 -9.97 0.07
C ASN A 88 14.33 -9.91 -0.88
N TYR A 89 14.14 -10.34 -2.11
CA TYR A 89 15.17 -10.36 -3.15
C TYR A 89 14.75 -9.53 -4.36
N GLY A 90 13.79 -8.63 -4.18
CA GLY A 90 13.24 -7.82 -5.27
C GLY A 90 12.72 -8.72 -6.38
N ASN A 91 13.17 -8.48 -7.62
CA ASN A 91 12.79 -9.30 -8.77
C ASN A 91 13.67 -10.54 -8.96
N GLY A 92 14.59 -10.82 -8.01
CA GLY A 92 15.50 -11.94 -8.06
C GLY A 92 16.74 -11.75 -8.95
N CYS A 93 16.88 -10.58 -9.57
CA CYS A 93 18.01 -10.27 -10.45
C CYS A 93 19.10 -9.54 -9.68
N VAL A 94 20.34 -10.03 -9.81
CA VAL A 94 21.53 -9.38 -9.25
C VAL A 94 22.24 -8.63 -10.36
N VAL A 95 22.64 -7.39 -10.10
CA VAL A 95 23.42 -6.59 -11.05
C VAL A 95 24.87 -7.11 -11.04
N GLU A 96 25.29 -7.70 -12.16
CA GLU A 96 26.63 -8.26 -12.28
C GLU A 96 27.69 -7.16 -12.13
N GLY A 97 28.69 -7.43 -11.33
CA GLY A 97 29.79 -6.50 -11.04
C GLY A 97 29.49 -5.49 -9.93
N ALA A 98 28.21 -5.28 -9.60
CA ALA A 98 27.81 -4.36 -8.52
C ALA A 98 27.31 -5.10 -7.27
N GLY A 99 26.75 -6.29 -7.44
CA GLY A 99 26.40 -7.18 -6.35
C GLY A 99 25.15 -6.81 -5.54
N PHE A 100 24.21 -6.02 -6.11
CA PHE A 100 22.96 -5.71 -5.45
C PHE A 100 21.76 -6.25 -6.24
N PHE A 101 20.64 -6.44 -5.56
CA PHE A 101 19.40 -6.88 -6.18
C PHE A 101 18.61 -5.69 -6.76
N LEU A 102 17.95 -5.92 -7.87
CA LEU A 102 16.99 -4.96 -8.43
C LEU A 102 15.65 -5.11 -7.71
N ASN A 103 14.93 -4.00 -7.55
CA ASN A 103 13.63 -4.00 -6.92
C ASN A 103 12.57 -4.63 -7.83
N ASN A 104 11.41 -4.93 -7.26
CA ASN A 104 10.20 -5.33 -8.00
C ASN A 104 9.00 -4.45 -7.64
N GLU A 105 9.24 -3.16 -7.42
CA GLU A 105 8.18 -2.20 -7.05
C GLU A 105 7.05 -2.14 -8.08
N MET A 106 7.35 -2.43 -9.35
CA MET A 106 6.34 -2.44 -10.42
C MET A 106 5.27 -3.52 -10.21
N ASP A 107 5.54 -4.53 -9.38
CA ASP A 107 4.56 -5.57 -9.06
C ASP A 107 3.41 -5.02 -8.20
N ASP A 108 3.57 -3.84 -7.61
CA ASP A 108 2.50 -3.17 -6.86
C ASP A 108 1.40 -2.64 -7.78
N PHE A 109 1.71 -2.44 -9.05
CA PHE A 109 0.71 -2.02 -10.03
C PHE A 109 -0.05 -3.21 -10.58
N SER A 110 -1.28 -2.98 -11.03
CA SER A 110 -2.04 -4.02 -11.71
C SER A 110 -1.41 -4.37 -13.05
N SER A 111 -1.27 -5.67 -13.32
CA SER A 111 -0.81 -6.16 -14.61
C SER A 111 -1.91 -6.07 -15.69
N LYS A 112 -3.15 -5.76 -15.28
CA LYS A 112 -4.29 -5.66 -16.20
C LYS A 112 -4.49 -4.21 -16.62
N PRO A 113 -4.39 -3.88 -17.91
CA PRO A 113 -4.61 -2.51 -18.38
C PRO A 113 -6.01 -1.99 -18.05
N GLY A 114 -6.10 -0.71 -17.69
CA GLY A 114 -7.36 -0.03 -17.43
C GLY A 114 -8.00 -0.29 -16.07
N VAL A 115 -7.21 -0.80 -15.10
CA VAL A 115 -7.65 -0.94 -13.70
C VAL A 115 -6.63 -0.32 -12.75
N PRO A 116 -7.06 0.18 -11.59
CA PRO A 116 -6.13 0.70 -10.57
C PRO A 116 -5.27 -0.37 -9.94
N UNK A 117 -4.45 0.25 -9.44
CA UNK A 117 -3.50 -0.60 -8.88
C UNK A 117 -3.62 -1.31 -7.84
#